data_2b6eb062bfdae4d797ff8f7af2ba38bf
#
_entry.id   2b6eb062bfdae4d797ff8f7af2ba38bf
#
_cell.length_a   1.000
_cell.length_b   1.000
_cell.length_c   1.000
_cell.angle_alpha   90.00
_cell.angle_beta   90.00
_cell.angle_gamma   90.00
#
_symmetry.space_group_name_H-M   'P 1'
#
loop_
_entity.id
_entity.type
_entity.pdbx_description
1 polymer ?
#
loop_
_entity_poly.entity_id
_entity_poly.type
_entity_poly.pdbx_seq_one_letter_code
_entity_poly.pdbx_strand_id
1 'polypeptide(L)'
;FTRLFGNTQTVNVPWGTKEQNGVGKFADFNDAALQGIKDLGTTHVWYTGVLHHALVGDYSQYGIKQDDPDVVKGRAGSPYAIKDYYDVNPDLAINVTNRMGEFSDLIERTHKHGMKVVIDIVPNHVARNYKSVAKPKGIKDFGEQDDTSKEYDKNNNFYYVPGQSFQVPTSQSYIVLGGNTHPLADGFFDETPAKWTGNGARAPKPDINDWYETVRVNYGVKPDGSYDFPALPKELENQDYRAHYAFWQNKELPNSWYKFRDITLYWLDKGVDGFRYDMAEMVPVEFWSFLNSSIKMQKPDAFLLAEVYNPQMYRAYIQQGKMDYLYDKVGFYDTLKAIMQNKQAANTIFAAQSQVTDIEAHILHFLENH
;
A
#
# COMPACT_ATOMS: atom_id res chain seq x y z
N PHE A 1 3.51 13.17 -2.06
CA PHE A 1 4.47 12.12 -2.50
C PHE A 1 5.89 12.51 -2.15
N THR A 2 6.61 11.63 -1.43
CA THR A 2 8.03 11.83 -1.06
C THR A 2 8.90 12.09 -2.30
N ARG A 3 8.63 11.41 -3.41
CA ARG A 3 9.33 11.56 -4.69
C ARG A 3 9.24 12.96 -5.28
N LEU A 4 8.22 13.75 -4.96
CA LEU A 4 8.02 15.09 -5.53
C LEU A 4 8.58 16.21 -4.65
N PHE A 5 8.66 15.98 -3.34
CA PHE A 5 9.14 16.97 -2.40
C PHE A 5 10.64 17.23 -2.60
N GLY A 6 11.03 18.49 -2.68
CA GLY A 6 12.42 18.91 -2.92
C GLY A 6 12.90 18.75 -4.36
N ASN A 7 12.11 18.12 -5.24
CA ASN A 7 12.49 18.02 -6.65
C ASN A 7 12.42 19.40 -7.32
N THR A 8 13.56 19.88 -7.79
CA THR A 8 13.70 21.19 -8.44
C THR A 8 13.63 21.15 -9.96
N GLN A 9 13.48 19.97 -10.55
CA GLN A 9 13.29 19.84 -12.01
C GLN A 9 11.89 20.31 -12.40
N THR A 10 11.83 21.33 -13.24
CA THR A 10 10.56 21.94 -13.67
C THR A 10 10.07 21.42 -15.02
N VAL A 11 10.92 20.73 -15.77
CA VAL A 11 10.58 20.13 -17.06
C VAL A 11 10.21 18.66 -16.83
N ASN A 12 8.99 18.31 -17.17
CA ASN A 12 8.54 16.92 -17.12
C ASN A 12 8.64 16.31 -18.54
N VAL A 13 9.71 15.57 -18.78
CA VAL A 13 9.92 14.86 -20.04
C VAL A 13 9.02 13.60 -20.04
N PRO A 14 8.07 13.47 -20.97
CA PRO A 14 7.24 12.27 -21.08
C PRO A 14 8.14 11.03 -21.21
N TRP A 15 7.90 10.00 -20.35
CA TRP A 15 8.72 8.79 -20.28
C TRP A 15 10.20 9.01 -19.96
N GLY A 16 10.55 10.20 -19.46
CA GLY A 16 11.89 10.59 -19.11
C GLY A 16 12.49 9.78 -17.98
N THR A 17 13.82 9.71 -17.96
CA THR A 17 14.56 9.07 -16.87
C THR A 17 14.49 9.92 -15.59
N LYS A 18 14.94 9.37 -14.47
CA LYS A 18 15.03 10.12 -13.20
C LYS A 18 16.04 11.28 -13.28
N GLU A 19 17.07 11.16 -14.12
CA GLU A 19 18.05 12.22 -14.35
C GLU A 19 17.43 13.39 -15.15
N GLN A 20 16.47 13.11 -16.03
CA GLN A 20 15.76 14.13 -16.80
C GLN A 20 14.67 14.81 -15.97
N ASN A 21 13.91 14.06 -15.18
CA ASN A 21 12.73 14.54 -14.46
C ASN A 21 13.00 14.86 -12.98
N GLY A 22 14.16 14.48 -12.47
CA GLY A 22 14.50 14.64 -11.06
C GLY A 22 13.71 13.69 -10.13
N VAL A 23 14.15 13.60 -8.90
CA VAL A 23 13.52 12.85 -7.82
C VAL A 23 13.84 13.51 -6.49
N GLY A 24 12.82 13.78 -5.67
CA GLY A 24 13.02 14.21 -4.29
C GLY A 24 13.74 13.15 -3.46
N LYS A 25 14.42 13.58 -2.42
CA LYS A 25 15.25 12.74 -1.54
C LYS A 25 14.78 12.80 -0.10
N PHE A 26 15.06 11.75 0.68
CA PHE A 26 14.84 11.77 2.13
C PHE A 26 15.51 12.98 2.81
N ALA A 27 16.66 13.41 2.31
CA ALA A 27 17.40 14.55 2.80
C ALA A 27 16.75 15.90 2.50
N ASP A 28 15.85 15.99 1.52
CA ASP A 28 15.12 17.22 1.20
C ASP A 28 14.16 17.64 2.32
N PHE A 29 13.69 16.66 3.11
CA PHE A 29 12.97 16.91 4.37
C PHE A 29 13.98 17.30 5.47
N ASN A 30 14.68 18.40 5.27
CA ASN A 30 15.63 18.95 6.23
C ASN A 30 14.91 19.68 7.39
N ASP A 31 15.68 20.15 8.38
CA ASP A 31 15.13 20.82 9.57
C ASP A 31 14.26 22.04 9.21
N ALA A 32 14.65 22.83 8.23
CA ALA A 32 13.86 24.00 7.80
C ALA A 32 12.53 23.60 7.15
N ALA A 33 12.53 22.57 6.31
CA ALA A 33 11.32 22.04 5.68
C ALA A 33 10.37 21.42 6.72
N LEU A 34 10.89 20.62 7.66
CA LEU A 34 10.10 20.02 8.72
C LEU A 34 9.56 21.06 9.71
N GLN A 35 10.33 22.11 10.01
CA GLN A 35 9.83 23.22 10.82
C GLN A 35 8.68 23.94 10.11
N GLY A 36 8.79 24.23 8.81
CA GLY A 36 7.71 24.85 8.04
C GLY A 36 6.44 23.97 8.01
N ILE A 37 6.58 22.65 7.89
CA ILE A 37 5.45 21.71 7.99
C ILE A 37 4.84 21.76 9.39
N LYS A 38 5.66 21.80 10.44
CA LYS A 38 5.22 21.89 11.83
C LYS A 38 4.45 23.18 12.12
N ASP A 39 4.93 24.29 11.58
CA ASP A 39 4.31 25.61 11.79
C ASP A 39 2.90 25.72 11.20
N LEU A 40 2.54 24.84 10.25
CA LEU A 40 1.17 24.67 9.76
C LEU A 40 0.24 23.94 10.75
N GLY A 41 0.75 23.52 11.92
CA GLY A 41 -0.01 22.76 12.91
C GLY A 41 0.00 21.25 12.68
N THR A 42 0.87 20.74 11.77
CA THR A 42 0.96 19.32 11.43
C THR A 42 1.43 18.51 12.63
N THR A 43 0.74 17.40 12.89
CA THR A 43 1.08 16.43 13.96
C THR A 43 1.64 15.12 13.42
N HIS A 44 1.23 14.73 12.21
CA HIS A 44 1.66 13.50 11.54
C HIS A 44 2.05 13.82 10.10
N VAL A 45 3.15 13.25 9.64
CA VAL A 45 3.59 13.33 8.25
C VAL A 45 3.43 11.95 7.63
N TRP A 46 2.58 11.85 6.61
CA TRP A 46 2.47 10.66 5.80
C TRP A 46 3.42 10.76 4.61
N TYR A 47 4.50 9.98 4.67
CA TYR A 47 5.48 9.86 3.59
C TYR A 47 5.01 8.83 2.57
N THR A 48 4.36 9.26 1.51
CA THR A 48 3.83 8.39 0.46
C THR A 48 4.92 7.90 -0.48
N GLY A 49 4.91 6.60 -0.79
CA GLY A 49 5.83 5.98 -1.76
C GLY A 49 7.23 5.71 -1.21
N VAL A 50 7.37 5.57 0.10
CA VAL A 50 8.65 5.24 0.75
C VAL A 50 9.07 3.81 0.50
N LEU A 51 8.14 2.84 0.58
CA LEU A 51 8.46 1.44 0.40
C LEU A 51 8.99 1.14 -1.00
N HIS A 52 9.88 0.16 -1.10
CA HIS A 52 10.46 -0.23 -2.38
C HIS A 52 9.39 -0.87 -3.27
N HIS A 53 8.98 -0.13 -4.30
CA HIS A 53 8.05 -0.59 -5.33
C HIS A 53 8.78 -0.87 -6.65
N ALA A 54 8.14 -1.61 -7.55
CA ALA A 54 8.68 -1.90 -8.87
C ALA A 54 8.89 -0.61 -9.67
N LEU A 55 10.07 -0.43 -10.26
CA LEU A 55 10.46 0.75 -11.04
C LEU A 55 11.48 0.37 -12.13
N VAL A 56 11.52 1.14 -13.21
CA VAL A 56 12.49 0.94 -14.29
C VAL A 56 13.77 1.72 -13.98
N GLY A 57 14.69 1.03 -13.35
CA GLY A 57 16.02 1.53 -13.00
C GLY A 57 16.97 0.38 -12.74
N ASP A 58 18.26 0.61 -12.96
CA ASP A 58 19.27 -0.42 -12.71
C ASP A 58 19.93 -0.21 -11.34
N TYR A 59 19.57 -1.08 -10.41
CA TYR A 59 20.15 -1.16 -9.08
C TYR A 59 20.83 -2.51 -8.81
N SER A 60 21.20 -3.23 -9.87
CA SER A 60 21.82 -4.58 -9.80
C SER A 60 23.11 -4.60 -8.97
N GLN A 61 23.90 -3.53 -9.03
CA GLN A 61 25.10 -3.35 -8.19
C GLN A 61 24.83 -3.35 -6.68
N TYR A 62 23.55 -3.13 -6.28
CA TYR A 62 23.11 -3.17 -4.88
C TYR A 62 22.36 -4.47 -4.55
N GLY A 63 22.43 -5.48 -5.44
CA GLY A 63 21.74 -6.76 -5.26
C GLY A 63 20.24 -6.72 -5.58
N ILE A 64 19.74 -5.62 -6.12
CA ILE A 64 18.33 -5.45 -6.50
C ILE A 64 18.17 -5.89 -7.96
N LYS A 65 17.37 -6.94 -8.19
CA LYS A 65 17.06 -7.37 -9.56
C LYS A 65 16.32 -6.28 -10.30
N GLN A 66 16.74 -5.99 -11.54
CA GLN A 66 16.05 -5.04 -12.41
C GLN A 66 14.62 -5.48 -12.68
N ASP A 67 13.71 -4.52 -12.67
CA ASP A 67 12.30 -4.76 -12.98
C ASP A 67 12.07 -4.74 -14.48
N ASP A 68 11.10 -5.55 -14.89
CA ASP A 68 10.72 -5.69 -16.29
C ASP A 68 9.70 -4.60 -16.66
N PRO A 69 10.01 -3.70 -17.62
CA PRO A 69 9.11 -2.63 -18.00
C PRO A 69 7.73 -3.10 -18.51
N ASP A 70 7.63 -4.33 -19.00
CA ASP A 70 6.36 -4.90 -19.48
C ASP A 70 5.34 -5.12 -18.36
N VAL A 71 5.80 -5.12 -17.09
CA VAL A 71 4.95 -5.22 -15.88
C VAL A 71 5.18 -4.08 -14.89
N VAL A 72 5.62 -2.92 -15.37
CA VAL A 72 5.80 -1.69 -14.58
C VAL A 72 5.14 -0.51 -15.27
N LYS A 73 4.28 0.24 -14.59
CA LYS A 73 3.62 1.43 -15.15
C LYS A 73 4.57 2.64 -15.16
N GLY A 74 5.07 2.98 -16.35
CA GLY A 74 6.03 4.06 -16.52
C GLY A 74 7.42 3.74 -15.95
N ARG A 75 8.35 4.72 -15.94
CA ARG A 75 9.70 4.50 -15.39
C ARG A 75 9.75 4.54 -13.87
N ALA A 76 9.00 5.44 -13.29
CA ALA A 76 8.95 5.60 -11.84
C ALA A 76 8.19 4.45 -11.13
N GLY A 77 7.41 3.68 -11.86
CA GLY A 77 6.52 2.68 -11.33
C GLY A 77 5.34 3.29 -10.55
N SER A 78 4.53 2.41 -9.98
CA SER A 78 3.47 2.79 -9.06
C SER A 78 3.96 2.62 -7.62
N PRO A 79 3.83 3.63 -6.73
CA PRO A 79 4.17 3.50 -5.32
C PRO A 79 3.32 2.44 -4.60
N TYR A 80 2.28 1.95 -5.26
CA TYR A 80 1.39 0.89 -4.76
C TYR A 80 1.73 -0.51 -5.30
N ALA A 81 2.67 -0.65 -6.23
CA ALA A 81 3.20 -1.94 -6.68
C ALA A 81 4.44 -2.33 -5.85
N ILE A 82 4.23 -2.67 -4.58
CA ILE A 82 5.32 -2.95 -3.63
C ILE A 82 6.08 -4.22 -4.05
N LYS A 83 7.39 -4.08 -4.23
CA LYS A 83 8.32 -5.16 -4.58
C LYS A 83 9.06 -5.73 -3.36
N ASP A 84 9.29 -4.90 -2.35
CA ASP A 84 9.96 -5.28 -1.11
C ASP A 84 9.41 -4.48 0.07
N TYR A 85 8.74 -5.17 0.99
CA TYR A 85 8.19 -4.55 2.20
C TYR A 85 9.21 -4.27 3.29
N TYR A 86 10.42 -4.81 3.18
CA TYR A 86 11.49 -4.63 4.17
C TYR A 86 12.54 -3.62 3.74
N ASP A 87 12.33 -2.97 2.59
CA ASP A 87 13.24 -1.99 1.99
C ASP A 87 12.51 -0.71 1.60
N VAL A 88 13.29 0.35 1.38
CA VAL A 88 12.80 1.63 0.89
C VAL A 88 13.19 1.86 -0.57
N ASN A 89 12.42 2.70 -1.25
CA ASN A 89 12.65 3.05 -2.65
C ASN A 89 14.05 3.64 -2.85
N PRO A 90 14.93 3.00 -3.63
CA PRO A 90 16.30 3.42 -3.82
C PRO A 90 16.43 4.78 -4.51
N ASP A 91 15.41 5.21 -5.28
CA ASP A 91 15.40 6.53 -5.92
C ASP A 91 15.39 7.68 -4.89
N LEU A 92 14.83 7.44 -3.68
CA LEU A 92 14.69 8.46 -2.64
C LEU A 92 15.96 8.70 -1.81
N ALA A 93 16.96 7.83 -1.94
CA ALA A 93 18.23 7.97 -1.24
C ALA A 93 19.26 8.74 -2.07
N ILE A 94 20.13 9.48 -1.40
CA ILE A 94 21.35 10.03 -1.99
C ILE A 94 22.38 8.92 -2.14
N ASN A 95 22.56 8.11 -1.07
CA ASN A 95 23.42 6.95 -1.06
C ASN A 95 22.57 5.68 -1.03
N VAL A 96 22.41 5.02 -2.17
CA VAL A 96 21.57 3.82 -2.29
C VAL A 96 22.00 2.69 -1.35
N THR A 97 23.30 2.54 -1.07
CA THR A 97 23.81 1.54 -0.11
C THR A 97 23.29 1.82 1.31
N ASN A 98 23.14 3.11 1.67
CA ASN A 98 22.67 3.54 2.99
C ASN A 98 21.19 3.95 3.00
N ARG A 99 20.39 3.59 2.01
CA ARG A 99 19.00 4.05 1.87
C ARG A 99 18.13 3.86 3.11
N MET A 100 18.30 2.73 3.80
CA MET A 100 17.59 2.48 5.05
C MET A 100 18.04 3.40 6.19
N GLY A 101 19.35 3.72 6.25
CA GLY A 101 19.88 4.70 7.20
C GLY A 101 19.33 6.09 6.92
N GLU A 102 19.30 6.53 5.66
CA GLU A 102 18.74 7.84 5.29
C GLU A 102 17.25 7.96 5.65
N PHE A 103 16.47 6.87 5.51
CA PHE A 103 15.08 6.87 5.96
C PHE A 103 14.94 6.87 7.48
N SER A 104 15.78 6.12 8.19
CA SER A 104 15.82 6.17 9.66
C SER A 104 16.17 7.58 10.17
N ASP A 105 17.12 8.25 9.54
CA ASP A 105 17.47 9.64 9.85
C ASP A 105 16.29 10.60 9.58
N LEU A 106 15.47 10.34 8.56
CA LEU A 106 14.26 11.12 8.30
C LEU A 106 13.21 10.91 9.40
N ILE A 107 13.02 9.68 9.86
CA ILE A 107 12.11 9.38 10.98
C ILE A 107 12.56 10.16 12.22
N GLU A 108 13.84 10.09 12.57
CA GLU A 108 14.40 10.79 13.73
C GLU A 108 14.26 12.31 13.62
N ARG A 109 14.55 12.90 12.44
CA ARG A 109 14.34 14.34 12.21
C ARG A 109 12.88 14.74 12.37
N THR A 110 11.95 13.94 11.84
CA THR A 110 10.51 14.20 11.98
C THR A 110 10.08 14.18 13.44
N HIS A 111 10.54 13.19 14.22
CA HIS A 111 10.29 13.10 15.65
C HIS A 111 10.90 14.28 16.43
N LYS A 112 12.10 14.72 16.08
CA LYS A 112 12.77 15.88 16.68
C LYS A 112 11.96 17.16 16.52
N HIS A 113 11.19 17.30 15.43
CA HIS A 113 10.24 18.40 15.22
C HIS A 113 8.88 18.15 15.88
N GLY A 114 8.72 17.12 16.71
CA GLY A 114 7.48 16.82 17.44
C GLY A 114 6.33 16.35 16.53
N MET A 115 6.65 15.73 15.41
CA MET A 115 5.70 15.11 14.50
C MET A 115 5.88 13.60 14.44
N LYS A 116 4.82 12.88 14.12
CA LYS A 116 4.81 11.43 13.95
C LYS A 116 4.92 11.04 12.47
N VAL A 117 5.44 9.84 12.21
CA VAL A 117 5.67 9.30 10.87
C VAL A 117 4.65 8.24 10.53
N VAL A 118 3.98 8.41 9.38
CA VAL A 118 3.04 7.44 8.81
C VAL A 118 3.57 7.01 7.43
N ILE A 119 3.49 5.71 7.12
CA ILE A 119 3.81 5.16 5.80
C ILE A 119 2.65 4.34 5.26
N ASP A 120 2.64 4.09 3.92
CA ASP A 120 1.65 3.21 3.30
C ASP A 120 1.94 1.73 3.58
N ILE A 121 0.88 0.97 3.76
CA ILE A 121 0.85 -0.49 3.56
C ILE A 121 -0.19 -0.78 2.49
N VAL A 122 0.16 -1.58 1.50
CA VAL A 122 -0.67 -1.92 0.34
C VAL A 122 -1.04 -3.41 0.41
N PRO A 123 -2.03 -3.80 1.21
CA PRO A 123 -2.23 -5.22 1.52
C PRO A 123 -2.96 -5.98 0.41
N ASN A 124 -3.79 -5.31 -0.39
CA ASN A 124 -4.60 -5.99 -1.41
C ASN A 124 -3.76 -6.68 -2.48
N HIS A 125 -2.58 -6.12 -2.81
CA HIS A 125 -1.73 -6.61 -3.90
C HIS A 125 -0.25 -6.26 -3.66
N VAL A 126 0.62 -6.92 -4.40
CA VAL A 126 2.06 -6.62 -4.47
C VAL A 126 2.51 -6.58 -5.93
N ALA A 127 3.72 -6.08 -6.21
CA ALA A 127 4.30 -6.16 -7.55
C ALA A 127 4.36 -7.61 -8.03
N ARG A 128 4.17 -7.84 -9.33
CA ARG A 128 4.17 -9.18 -9.92
C ARG A 128 5.47 -9.93 -9.68
N ASN A 129 6.59 -9.22 -9.63
CA ASN A 129 7.92 -9.75 -9.35
C ASN A 129 8.39 -9.54 -7.90
N TYR A 130 7.47 -9.57 -6.92
CA TYR A 130 7.81 -9.39 -5.51
C TYR A 130 9.05 -10.20 -5.10
N LYS A 131 10.06 -9.53 -4.60
CA LYS A 131 11.29 -10.12 -4.10
C LYS A 131 11.99 -9.18 -3.13
N SER A 132 12.10 -9.59 -1.87
CA SER A 132 12.83 -8.82 -0.87
C SER A 132 14.31 -9.13 -0.87
N VAL A 133 15.13 -8.07 -0.85
CA VAL A 133 16.59 -8.15 -0.65
C VAL A 133 16.97 -7.75 0.78
N ALA A 134 16.06 -7.16 1.53
CA ALA A 134 16.31 -6.61 2.87
C ALA A 134 15.57 -7.36 4.00
N LYS A 135 14.83 -8.41 3.68
CA LYS A 135 14.05 -9.16 4.67
C LYS A 135 14.93 -9.76 5.78
N PRO A 136 14.45 -9.80 7.02
CA PRO A 136 15.14 -10.47 8.11
C PRO A 136 15.43 -11.94 7.81
N LYS A 137 16.51 -12.45 8.42
CA LYS A 137 16.89 -13.86 8.24
C LYS A 137 15.75 -14.80 8.65
N GLY A 138 15.45 -15.77 7.81
CA GLY A 138 14.39 -16.76 8.06
C GLY A 138 13.01 -16.37 7.51
N ILE A 139 12.79 -15.10 7.16
CA ILE A 139 11.55 -14.66 6.53
C ILE A 139 11.49 -15.16 5.08
N LYS A 140 10.32 -15.67 4.69
CA LYS A 140 10.01 -16.11 3.33
C LYS A 140 9.26 -15.02 2.57
N ASP A 141 9.62 -14.82 1.30
CA ASP A 141 8.89 -13.89 0.42
C ASP A 141 7.44 -14.34 0.20
N PHE A 142 6.60 -13.41 -0.23
CA PHE A 142 5.28 -13.78 -0.72
C PHE A 142 5.43 -14.73 -1.91
N GLY A 143 4.66 -15.82 -1.92
CA GLY A 143 4.66 -16.84 -2.96
C GLY A 143 5.80 -17.84 -2.91
N GLU A 144 6.83 -17.64 -2.07
CA GLU A 144 8.03 -18.52 -2.02
C GLU A 144 7.70 -19.97 -1.63
N GLN A 145 6.59 -20.19 -0.91
CA GLN A 145 6.18 -21.50 -0.41
C GLN A 145 4.82 -21.94 -0.97
N ASP A 146 4.29 -21.23 -1.96
CA ASP A 146 2.98 -21.52 -2.52
C ASP A 146 2.94 -22.82 -3.31
N ASP A 147 1.87 -23.58 -3.18
CA ASP A 147 1.54 -24.69 -4.07
C ASP A 147 0.88 -24.16 -5.35
N THR A 148 1.71 -23.92 -6.35
CA THR A 148 1.30 -23.32 -7.63
C THR A 148 0.49 -24.26 -8.53
N SER A 149 0.31 -25.54 -8.14
CA SER A 149 -0.54 -26.49 -8.85
C SER A 149 -2.03 -26.26 -8.61
N LYS A 150 -2.38 -25.44 -7.61
CA LYS A 150 -3.75 -25.13 -7.19
C LYS A 150 -4.12 -23.69 -7.51
N GLU A 151 -5.34 -23.45 -7.94
CA GLU A 151 -5.89 -22.10 -8.06
C GLU A 151 -5.91 -21.38 -6.71
N TYR A 152 -6.28 -22.10 -5.66
CA TYR A 152 -6.39 -21.64 -4.29
C TYR A 152 -5.89 -22.69 -3.30
N ASP A 153 -5.14 -22.22 -2.31
CA ASP A 153 -4.87 -22.94 -1.06
C ASP A 153 -4.83 -21.90 0.07
N LYS A 154 -5.36 -22.23 1.25
CA LYS A 154 -5.41 -21.30 2.40
C LYS A 154 -4.04 -20.70 2.74
N ASN A 155 -2.97 -21.46 2.58
CA ASN A 155 -1.61 -21.06 2.92
C ASN A 155 -0.82 -20.46 1.76
N ASN A 156 -1.38 -20.50 0.54
CA ASN A 156 -0.81 -19.76 -0.59
C ASN A 156 -0.96 -18.25 -0.37
N ASN A 157 0.05 -17.50 -0.73
CA ASN A 157 -0.01 -16.04 -0.67
C ASN A 157 -0.71 -15.43 -1.89
N PHE A 158 -0.81 -16.17 -2.99
CA PHE A 158 -1.43 -15.74 -4.23
C PHE A 158 -2.46 -16.74 -4.73
N TYR A 159 -3.28 -16.28 -5.69
CA TYR A 159 -4.14 -17.12 -6.51
C TYR A 159 -3.46 -17.37 -7.85
N TYR A 160 -3.60 -18.58 -8.39
CA TYR A 160 -2.95 -19.01 -9.62
C TYR A 160 -3.95 -19.40 -10.71
N VAL A 161 -3.46 -19.45 -11.95
CA VAL A 161 -4.16 -20.03 -13.10
C VAL A 161 -3.35 -21.28 -13.51
N PRO A 162 -3.61 -22.47 -12.92
CA PRO A 162 -2.78 -23.65 -13.10
C PRO A 162 -2.60 -24.02 -14.57
N GLY A 163 -1.35 -24.35 -14.93
CA GLY A 163 -1.01 -24.80 -16.28
C GLY A 163 -0.99 -23.73 -17.37
N GLN A 164 -1.17 -22.46 -17.04
CA GLN A 164 -1.16 -21.36 -18.01
C GLN A 164 -0.14 -20.29 -17.61
N SER A 165 0.69 -19.86 -18.58
CA SER A 165 1.65 -18.78 -18.37
C SER A 165 1.01 -17.41 -18.51
N PHE A 166 1.51 -16.44 -17.74
CA PHE A 166 1.13 -15.05 -17.88
C PHE A 166 1.52 -14.52 -19.28
N GLN A 167 0.64 -13.72 -19.85
CA GLN A 167 0.87 -13.01 -21.10
C GLN A 167 0.69 -11.51 -20.86
N VAL A 168 1.68 -10.73 -21.26
CA VAL A 168 1.64 -9.28 -21.17
C VAL A 168 0.46 -8.75 -21.99
N PRO A 169 -0.44 -7.94 -21.40
CA PRO A 169 -1.55 -7.36 -22.16
C PRO A 169 -1.02 -6.36 -23.19
N THR A 170 -1.68 -6.32 -24.33
CA THR A 170 -1.34 -5.41 -25.43
C THR A 170 -2.44 -4.37 -25.65
N SER A 171 -2.07 -3.14 -25.95
CA SER A 171 -3.01 -2.06 -26.24
C SER A 171 -2.45 -1.15 -27.33
N GLN A 172 -3.34 -0.59 -28.14
CA GLN A 172 -2.98 0.46 -29.10
C GLN A 172 -2.81 1.83 -28.41
N SER A 173 -3.40 2.01 -27.23
CA SER A 173 -3.37 3.28 -26.49
C SER A 173 -2.23 3.37 -25.47
N TYR A 174 -1.55 2.28 -25.17
CA TYR A 174 -0.43 2.25 -24.24
C TYR A 174 0.75 1.50 -24.84
N ILE A 175 1.86 2.19 -24.97
CA ILE A 175 3.13 1.62 -25.42
C ILE A 175 4.12 1.66 -24.26
N VAL A 176 4.69 0.51 -23.94
CA VAL A 176 5.67 0.39 -22.85
C VAL A 176 6.80 1.42 -23.04
N LEU A 177 7.10 2.16 -21.99
CA LEU A 177 8.09 3.26 -21.97
C LEU A 177 7.91 4.31 -23.09
N GLY A 178 6.67 4.48 -23.61
CA GLY A 178 6.41 5.38 -24.73
C GLY A 178 7.14 5.00 -26.02
N GLY A 179 7.53 3.75 -26.17
CA GLY A 179 8.31 3.23 -27.32
C GLY A 179 9.82 3.42 -27.20
N ASN A 180 10.34 3.91 -26.07
CA ASN A 180 11.78 3.99 -25.83
C ASN A 180 12.37 2.58 -25.71
N THR A 181 13.51 2.35 -26.37
CA THR A 181 14.20 1.06 -26.35
C THR A 181 14.66 0.68 -24.95
N HIS A 182 14.36 -0.54 -24.55
CA HIS A 182 14.84 -1.15 -23.31
C HIS A 182 14.99 -2.65 -23.51
N PRO A 183 16.08 -3.29 -23.03
CA PRO A 183 16.35 -4.71 -23.29
C PRO A 183 15.27 -5.67 -22.80
N LEU A 184 14.54 -5.29 -21.73
CA LEU A 184 13.46 -6.08 -21.13
C LEU A 184 12.05 -5.64 -21.56
N ALA A 185 11.91 -4.63 -22.43
CA ALA A 185 10.63 -4.24 -23.01
C ALA A 185 10.42 -5.02 -24.33
N ASP A 186 10.22 -6.31 -24.20
CA ASP A 186 10.15 -7.25 -25.33
C ASP A 186 8.76 -7.90 -25.48
N GLY A 187 7.81 -7.50 -24.63
CA GLY A 187 6.43 -8.02 -24.60
C GLY A 187 6.30 -9.36 -23.89
N PHE A 188 7.33 -9.78 -23.17
CA PHE A 188 7.36 -11.05 -22.45
C PHE A 188 7.70 -10.84 -20.96
N PHE A 189 7.01 -11.58 -20.09
CA PHE A 189 7.32 -11.66 -18.67
C PHE A 189 7.21 -13.13 -18.22
N ASP A 190 8.28 -13.68 -17.64
CA ASP A 190 8.33 -15.08 -17.21
C ASP A 190 7.57 -15.30 -15.90
N GLU A 191 6.34 -15.78 -16.03
CA GLU A 191 5.51 -16.18 -14.88
C GLU A 191 4.64 -17.39 -15.27
N THR A 192 4.97 -18.56 -14.71
CA THR A 192 4.22 -19.81 -14.92
C THR A 192 4.08 -20.57 -13.59
N PRO A 193 2.86 -20.84 -13.14
CA PRO A 193 1.58 -20.39 -13.70
C PRO A 193 1.33 -18.89 -13.47
N ALA A 194 0.45 -18.32 -14.29
CA ALA A 194 0.00 -16.94 -14.13
C ALA A 194 -0.68 -16.76 -12.76
N LYS A 195 -0.51 -15.57 -12.15
CA LYS A 195 -1.22 -15.16 -10.94
C LYS A 195 -2.38 -14.23 -11.28
N TRP A 196 -3.42 -14.22 -10.46
CA TRP A 196 -4.48 -13.24 -10.60
C TRP A 196 -3.94 -11.82 -10.45
N THR A 197 -4.47 -10.87 -11.20
CA THR A 197 -4.09 -9.46 -11.11
C THR A 197 -4.54 -8.82 -9.80
N GLY A 198 -3.97 -7.68 -9.45
CA GLY A 198 -4.29 -6.97 -8.21
C GLY A 198 -5.77 -6.63 -8.03
N ASN A 199 -6.50 -6.37 -9.12
CA ASN A 199 -7.95 -6.17 -9.10
C ASN A 199 -8.76 -7.49 -9.17
N GLY A 200 -8.09 -8.65 -9.25
CA GLY A 200 -8.71 -9.98 -9.20
C GLY A 200 -9.10 -10.56 -10.55
N ALA A 201 -8.58 -10.06 -11.66
CA ALA A 201 -8.75 -10.70 -12.97
C ALA A 201 -8.01 -12.06 -13.00
N ARG A 202 -8.70 -13.09 -13.51
CA ARG A 202 -8.27 -14.50 -13.46
C ARG A 202 -7.69 -14.99 -14.80
N ALA A 203 -7.72 -14.14 -15.83
CA ALA A 203 -7.20 -14.54 -17.14
C ALA A 203 -5.67 -14.54 -17.17
N PRO A 204 -5.02 -15.54 -17.79
CA PRO A 204 -3.57 -15.54 -17.97
C PRO A 204 -3.10 -14.38 -18.86
N LYS A 205 -3.95 -13.89 -19.77
CA LYS A 205 -3.79 -12.63 -20.48
C LYS A 205 -4.86 -11.65 -19.99
N PRO A 206 -4.56 -10.80 -19.00
CA PRO A 206 -5.52 -9.80 -18.51
C PRO A 206 -5.77 -8.69 -19.53
N ASP A 207 -6.79 -7.86 -19.30
CA ASP A 207 -7.00 -6.62 -20.03
C ASP A 207 -5.96 -5.58 -19.63
N ILE A 208 -5.67 -4.61 -20.51
CA ILE A 208 -4.72 -3.52 -20.22
C ILE A 208 -5.18 -2.63 -19.04
N ASN A 209 -6.49 -2.58 -18.76
CA ASN A 209 -7.06 -1.84 -17.65
C ASN A 209 -7.11 -2.65 -16.35
N ASP A 210 -6.82 -3.94 -16.39
CA ASP A 210 -6.56 -4.71 -15.18
C ASP A 210 -5.27 -4.23 -14.53
N TRP A 211 -5.14 -4.45 -13.23
CA TRP A 211 -3.90 -4.09 -12.52
C TRP A 211 -2.84 -5.17 -12.77
N TYR A 212 -2.48 -5.34 -14.06
CA TYR A 212 -1.62 -6.44 -14.52
C TYR A 212 -0.18 -6.37 -14.01
N GLU A 213 0.28 -5.19 -13.59
CA GLU A 213 1.58 -4.98 -12.96
C GLU A 213 1.65 -5.49 -11.51
N THR A 214 0.50 -5.85 -10.95
CA THR A 214 0.38 -6.34 -9.58
C THR A 214 -0.34 -7.68 -9.53
N VAL A 215 -0.17 -8.39 -8.42
CA VAL A 215 -0.81 -9.67 -8.13
C VAL A 215 -1.59 -9.60 -6.83
N ARG A 216 -2.78 -10.21 -6.82
CA ARG A 216 -3.68 -10.20 -5.68
C ARG A 216 -3.16 -11.09 -4.56
N VAL A 217 -3.13 -10.55 -3.34
CA VAL A 217 -2.79 -11.31 -2.13
C VAL A 217 -3.99 -12.15 -1.69
N ASN A 218 -3.74 -13.39 -1.32
CA ASN A 218 -4.75 -14.31 -0.80
C ASN A 218 -4.88 -14.18 0.72
N TYR A 219 -6.06 -13.80 1.17
CA TYR A 219 -6.43 -13.67 2.58
C TYR A 219 -7.31 -14.82 3.08
N GLY A 220 -7.38 -15.94 2.37
CA GLY A 220 -8.30 -17.03 2.69
C GLY A 220 -9.72 -16.78 2.17
N VAL A 221 -9.86 -15.94 1.15
CA VAL A 221 -11.11 -15.79 0.40
C VAL A 221 -11.05 -16.74 -0.79
N LYS A 222 -11.92 -17.76 -0.79
CA LYS A 222 -11.95 -18.74 -1.87
C LYS A 222 -12.44 -18.13 -3.19
N PRO A 223 -12.17 -18.77 -4.34
CA PRO A 223 -12.66 -18.30 -5.64
C PRO A 223 -14.17 -18.13 -5.76
N ASP A 224 -14.95 -18.83 -4.94
CA ASP A 224 -16.41 -18.71 -4.86
C ASP A 224 -16.88 -17.59 -3.90
N GLY A 225 -15.94 -16.86 -3.26
CA GLY A 225 -16.20 -15.80 -2.31
C GLY A 225 -16.41 -16.24 -0.87
N SER A 226 -16.42 -17.54 -0.57
CA SER A 226 -16.49 -18.02 0.81
C SER A 226 -15.16 -17.84 1.54
N TYR A 227 -15.23 -17.79 2.88
CA TYR A 227 -14.06 -17.53 3.74
C TYR A 227 -13.51 -18.83 4.32
N ASP A 228 -12.18 -18.92 4.39
CA ASP A 228 -11.43 -20.05 4.95
C ASP A 228 -10.68 -19.64 6.22
N PHE A 229 -11.33 -18.80 7.02
CA PHE A 229 -10.88 -18.34 8.34
C PHE A 229 -12.10 -18.12 9.24
N PRO A 230 -11.92 -18.13 10.59
CA PRO A 230 -13.01 -17.90 11.52
C PRO A 230 -13.61 -16.51 11.41
N ALA A 231 -14.94 -16.40 11.48
CA ALA A 231 -15.60 -15.11 11.65
C ALA A 231 -15.31 -14.52 13.05
N LEU A 232 -15.21 -13.20 13.14
CA LEU A 232 -15.15 -12.53 14.44
C LEU A 232 -16.51 -12.65 15.13
N PRO A 233 -16.57 -13.15 16.38
CA PRO A 233 -17.82 -13.22 17.15
C PRO A 233 -18.45 -11.85 17.34
N LYS A 234 -19.77 -11.76 17.19
CA LYS A 234 -20.51 -10.51 17.27
C LYS A 234 -20.31 -9.78 18.60
N GLU A 235 -20.18 -10.49 19.69
CA GLU A 235 -19.92 -9.94 21.02
C GLU A 235 -18.54 -9.26 21.15
N LEU A 236 -17.61 -9.54 20.25
CA LEU A 236 -16.30 -8.92 20.22
C LEU A 236 -16.24 -7.65 19.37
N GLU A 237 -17.18 -7.41 18.46
CA GLU A 237 -17.12 -6.31 17.49
C GLU A 237 -16.77 -4.95 18.14
N ASN A 238 -17.41 -4.63 19.27
CA ASN A 238 -17.22 -3.39 19.99
C ASN A 238 -16.24 -3.47 21.18
N GLN A 239 -15.61 -4.61 21.39
CA GLN A 239 -14.60 -4.77 22.42
C GLN A 239 -13.29 -4.07 22.03
N ASP A 240 -12.40 -3.85 22.99
CA ASP A 240 -11.11 -3.24 22.73
C ASP A 240 -10.17 -4.18 21.93
N TYR A 241 -9.05 -3.64 21.48
CA TYR A 241 -8.08 -4.40 20.70
C TYR A 241 -7.48 -5.60 21.45
N ARG A 242 -7.45 -5.59 22.80
CA ARG A 242 -6.93 -6.71 23.60
C ARG A 242 -7.84 -7.94 23.51
N ALA A 243 -9.15 -7.73 23.50
CA ALA A 243 -10.12 -8.81 23.31
C ALA A 243 -10.02 -9.42 21.90
N HIS A 244 -9.87 -8.57 20.87
CA HIS A 244 -9.63 -9.01 19.49
C HIS A 244 -8.32 -9.80 19.39
N TYR A 245 -7.23 -9.27 19.91
CA TYR A 245 -5.93 -9.95 19.92
C TYR A 245 -6.02 -11.32 20.60
N ALA A 246 -6.63 -11.41 21.78
CA ALA A 246 -6.80 -12.67 22.50
C ALA A 246 -7.60 -13.72 21.71
N PHE A 247 -8.64 -13.27 20.99
CA PHE A 247 -9.44 -14.17 20.12
C PHE A 247 -8.58 -14.78 19.01
N TRP A 248 -7.73 -13.98 18.36
CA TRP A 248 -6.95 -14.43 17.19
C TRP A 248 -5.75 -15.32 17.56
N GLN A 249 -5.24 -15.27 18.79
CA GLN A 249 -4.01 -15.98 19.20
C GLN A 249 -4.06 -17.51 18.98
N ASN A 250 -5.22 -18.11 19.10
CA ASN A 250 -5.39 -19.58 19.00
C ASN A 250 -6.12 -19.99 17.71
N LYS A 251 -6.10 -19.14 16.69
CA LYS A 251 -6.74 -19.42 15.40
C LYS A 251 -5.71 -19.79 14.37
N GLU A 252 -6.06 -20.75 13.53
CA GLU A 252 -5.30 -21.08 12.34
C GLU A 252 -5.72 -20.15 11.20
N LEU A 253 -4.82 -19.23 10.84
CA LEU A 253 -5.09 -18.14 9.90
C LEU A 253 -4.28 -18.32 8.60
N PRO A 254 -4.71 -17.71 7.48
CA PRO A 254 -3.97 -17.73 6.23
C PRO A 254 -2.55 -17.17 6.40
N ASN A 255 -1.60 -17.75 5.69
CA ASN A 255 -0.18 -17.36 5.81
C ASN A 255 0.07 -15.86 5.57
N SER A 256 -0.65 -15.23 4.64
CA SER A 256 -0.52 -13.80 4.33
C SER A 256 -0.81 -12.89 5.52
N TRP A 257 -1.68 -13.31 6.46
CA TRP A 257 -2.00 -12.55 7.66
C TRP A 257 -0.76 -12.37 8.54
N TYR A 258 -0.02 -13.45 8.77
CA TYR A 258 1.20 -13.42 9.57
C TYR A 258 2.31 -12.60 8.89
N LYS A 259 2.43 -12.68 7.56
CA LYS A 259 3.41 -11.88 6.81
C LYS A 259 3.16 -10.38 6.99
N PHE A 260 1.93 -9.91 6.85
CA PHE A 260 1.61 -8.48 7.05
C PHE A 260 1.75 -8.04 8.51
N ARG A 261 1.42 -8.89 9.46
CA ARG A 261 1.74 -8.61 10.88
C ARG A 261 3.24 -8.39 11.05
N ASP A 262 4.06 -9.30 10.59
CA ASP A 262 5.51 -9.24 10.78
C ASP A 262 6.12 -8.01 10.05
N ILE A 263 5.61 -7.65 8.88
CA ILE A 263 5.96 -6.43 8.14
C ILE A 263 5.62 -5.17 8.96
N THR A 264 4.41 -5.07 9.48
CA THR A 264 3.99 -3.88 10.22
C THR A 264 4.74 -3.74 11.53
N LEU A 265 4.96 -4.84 12.26
CA LEU A 265 5.75 -4.83 13.48
C LEU A 265 7.22 -4.45 13.21
N TYR A 266 7.81 -4.92 12.10
CA TYR A 266 9.16 -4.51 11.68
C TYR A 266 9.26 -2.98 11.50
N TRP A 267 8.28 -2.34 10.86
CA TRP A 267 8.30 -0.90 10.65
C TRP A 267 8.05 -0.10 11.93
N LEU A 268 7.21 -0.61 12.85
CA LEU A 268 7.09 -0.02 14.19
C LEU A 268 8.42 -0.05 14.94
N ASP A 269 9.15 -1.16 14.88
CA ASP A 269 10.48 -1.28 15.49
C ASP A 269 11.52 -0.35 14.85
N LYS A 270 11.31 0.06 13.58
CA LYS A 270 12.10 1.09 12.89
C LYS A 270 11.72 2.53 13.28
N GLY A 271 10.70 2.73 14.11
CA GLY A 271 10.27 4.05 14.59
C GLY A 271 9.11 4.67 13.82
N VAL A 272 8.48 3.95 12.88
CA VAL A 272 7.24 4.39 12.24
C VAL A 272 6.13 4.42 13.30
N ASP A 273 5.29 5.47 13.27
CA ASP A 273 4.24 5.68 14.28
C ASP A 273 2.86 5.17 13.84
N GLY A 274 2.72 4.82 12.59
CA GLY A 274 1.45 4.32 12.10
C GLY A 274 1.43 4.10 10.60
N PHE A 275 0.28 3.68 10.11
CA PHE A 275 0.10 3.23 8.74
C PHE A 275 -1.13 3.85 8.09
N ARG A 276 -0.99 4.14 6.80
CA ARG A 276 -2.12 4.34 5.89
C ARG A 276 -2.30 3.07 5.07
N TYR A 277 -3.48 2.50 5.10
CA TYR A 277 -3.80 1.26 4.40
C TYR A 277 -4.48 1.55 3.07
N ASP A 278 -3.78 1.20 1.99
CA ASP A 278 -4.28 1.31 0.62
C ASP A 278 -5.38 0.28 0.36
N MET A 279 -6.44 0.68 -0.34
CA MET A 279 -7.53 -0.19 -0.78
C MET A 279 -8.07 -1.13 0.33
N ALA A 280 -8.18 -0.63 1.56
CA ALA A 280 -8.49 -1.45 2.74
C ALA A 280 -9.81 -2.21 2.63
N GLU A 281 -10.81 -1.64 1.94
CA GLU A 281 -12.12 -2.29 1.74
C GLU A 281 -12.09 -3.54 0.85
N MET A 282 -11.01 -3.76 0.11
CA MET A 282 -10.83 -4.98 -0.72
C MET A 282 -10.29 -6.17 0.08
N VAL A 283 -9.99 -5.98 1.35
CA VAL A 283 -9.43 -6.99 2.27
C VAL A 283 -10.44 -7.27 3.39
N PRO A 284 -10.64 -8.53 3.80
CA PRO A 284 -11.63 -8.88 4.83
C PRO A 284 -11.42 -8.11 6.15
N VAL A 285 -12.53 -7.69 6.76
CA VAL A 285 -12.50 -6.93 8.02
C VAL A 285 -11.88 -7.71 9.18
N GLU A 286 -11.98 -9.02 9.16
CA GLU A 286 -11.38 -9.94 10.14
C GLU A 286 -9.86 -9.89 10.10
N PHE A 287 -9.26 -9.77 8.91
CA PHE A 287 -7.83 -9.55 8.79
C PHE A 287 -7.40 -8.25 9.49
N TRP A 288 -8.16 -7.18 9.32
CA TRP A 288 -7.89 -5.91 9.99
C TRP A 288 -8.01 -6.01 11.50
N SER A 289 -9.04 -6.74 11.99
CA SER A 289 -9.16 -7.07 13.41
C SER A 289 -7.90 -7.75 13.96
N PHE A 290 -7.39 -8.75 13.25
CA PHE A 290 -6.14 -9.45 13.60
C PHE A 290 -4.93 -8.52 13.55
N LEU A 291 -4.74 -7.82 12.43
CA LEU A 291 -3.54 -6.99 12.21
C LEU A 291 -3.49 -5.82 13.17
N ASN A 292 -4.58 -5.04 13.25
CA ASN A 292 -4.61 -3.82 14.05
C ASN A 292 -4.58 -4.10 15.55
N SER A 293 -5.20 -5.20 16.00
CA SER A 293 -5.05 -5.62 17.39
C SER A 293 -3.61 -6.01 17.71
N SER A 294 -2.91 -6.69 16.81
CA SER A 294 -1.49 -7.03 16.98
C SER A 294 -0.60 -5.77 17.04
N ILE A 295 -0.84 -4.80 16.16
CA ILE A 295 -0.14 -3.51 16.16
C ILE A 295 -0.37 -2.77 17.47
N LYS A 296 -1.63 -2.65 17.91
CA LYS A 296 -1.98 -1.94 19.15
C LYS A 296 -1.45 -2.63 20.41
N MET A 297 -1.21 -3.93 20.40
CA MET A 297 -0.52 -4.62 21.50
C MET A 297 0.93 -4.20 21.62
N GLN A 298 1.63 -3.94 20.51
CA GLN A 298 3.03 -3.45 20.51
C GLN A 298 3.10 -1.93 20.73
N LYS A 299 2.25 -1.16 20.06
CA LYS A 299 2.21 0.31 20.09
C LYS A 299 0.74 0.78 20.23
N PRO A 300 0.23 0.95 21.47
CA PRO A 300 -1.17 1.32 21.71
C PRO A 300 -1.61 2.63 21.05
N ASP A 301 -0.67 3.56 20.87
CA ASP A 301 -0.87 4.87 20.24
C ASP A 301 -0.54 4.89 18.73
N ALA A 302 -0.32 3.74 18.09
CA ALA A 302 -0.11 3.67 16.65
C ALA A 302 -1.29 4.29 15.89
N PHE A 303 -0.99 5.13 14.89
CA PHE A 303 -1.98 5.79 14.05
C PHE A 303 -2.36 4.90 12.87
N LEU A 304 -3.64 4.52 12.78
CA LEU A 304 -4.14 3.56 11.78
C LEU A 304 -5.23 4.21 10.92
N LEU A 305 -4.87 4.62 9.71
CA LEU A 305 -5.75 5.27 8.75
C LEU A 305 -6.04 4.32 7.58
N ALA A 306 -7.30 4.16 7.21
CA ALA A 306 -7.68 3.28 6.10
C ALA A 306 -8.42 4.01 4.97
N GLU A 307 -8.09 3.61 3.76
CA GLU A 307 -8.83 3.99 2.56
C GLU A 307 -10.04 3.05 2.40
N VAL A 308 -11.22 3.55 2.79
CA VAL A 308 -12.51 2.89 2.63
C VAL A 308 -13.46 3.88 1.98
N TYR A 309 -14.01 3.54 0.82
CA TYR A 309 -14.86 4.43 0.04
C TYR A 309 -16.36 4.14 0.21
N ASN A 310 -16.72 2.90 0.57
CA ASN A 310 -18.11 2.53 0.79
C ASN A 310 -18.58 2.94 2.19
N PRO A 311 -19.47 3.98 2.34
CA PRO A 311 -19.93 4.43 3.65
C PRO A 311 -20.67 3.37 4.48
N GLN A 312 -21.22 2.34 3.82
CA GLN A 312 -21.89 1.23 4.52
C GLN A 312 -20.90 0.34 5.27
N MET A 313 -19.62 0.37 4.90
CA MET A 313 -18.57 -0.42 5.53
C MET A 313 -17.85 0.32 6.65
N TYR A 314 -18.01 1.64 6.79
CA TYR A 314 -17.25 2.46 7.74
C TYR A 314 -17.30 1.91 9.16
N ARG A 315 -18.50 1.61 9.68
CA ARG A 315 -18.67 1.14 11.05
C ARG A 315 -18.00 -0.21 11.30
N ALA A 316 -18.08 -1.13 10.35
CA ALA A 316 -17.40 -2.41 10.44
C ALA A 316 -15.87 -2.25 10.49
N TYR A 317 -15.30 -1.38 9.65
CA TYR A 317 -13.85 -1.14 9.63
C TYR A 317 -13.33 -0.42 10.88
N ILE A 318 -14.15 0.45 11.49
CA ILE A 318 -13.84 1.08 12.78
C ILE A 318 -14.02 0.07 13.94
N GLN A 319 -15.19 -0.58 14.03
CA GLN A 319 -15.56 -1.39 15.19
C GLN A 319 -14.89 -2.76 15.17
N GLN A 320 -14.97 -3.49 14.06
CA GLN A 320 -14.36 -4.81 13.92
C GLN A 320 -12.91 -4.70 13.45
N GLY A 321 -12.64 -3.88 12.43
CA GLY A 321 -11.32 -3.69 11.86
C GLY A 321 -10.34 -2.91 12.75
N LYS A 322 -10.83 -2.24 13.81
CA LYS A 322 -10.01 -1.44 14.74
C LYS A 322 -9.19 -0.34 14.06
N MET A 323 -9.75 0.26 12.99
CA MET A 323 -9.18 1.46 12.39
C MET A 323 -9.39 2.67 13.30
N ASP A 324 -8.37 3.52 13.44
CA ASP A 324 -8.51 4.78 14.16
C ASP A 324 -9.26 5.80 13.30
N TYR A 325 -8.94 5.84 11.98
CA TYR A 325 -9.53 6.80 11.05
C TYR A 325 -9.81 6.17 9.69
N LEU A 326 -10.86 6.68 9.04
CA LEU A 326 -11.21 6.38 7.65
C LEU A 326 -11.25 7.67 6.83
N TYR A 327 -11.03 7.57 5.53
CA TYR A 327 -11.23 8.66 4.59
C TYR A 327 -12.71 9.04 4.48
N ASP A 328 -13.01 10.34 4.54
CA ASP A 328 -14.32 10.87 4.14
C ASP A 328 -14.29 11.37 2.70
N LYS A 329 -14.08 10.44 1.77
CA LYS A 329 -13.98 10.74 0.34
C LYS A 329 -15.37 10.97 -0.27
N VAL A 330 -16.24 9.99 -0.14
CA VAL A 330 -17.53 9.94 -0.89
C VAL A 330 -18.58 10.88 -0.27
N GLY A 331 -18.60 10.99 1.05
CA GLY A 331 -19.50 11.88 1.75
C GLY A 331 -19.04 13.33 1.68
N PHE A 332 -18.11 13.70 2.52
CA PHE A 332 -17.73 15.10 2.75
C PHE A 332 -16.91 15.69 1.58
N TYR A 333 -15.81 15.02 1.18
CA TYR A 333 -14.91 15.57 0.15
C TYR A 333 -15.61 15.76 -1.20
N ASP A 334 -16.33 14.76 -1.70
CA ASP A 334 -17.01 14.86 -3.00
C ASP A 334 -18.13 15.90 -2.97
N THR A 335 -18.86 16.03 -1.85
CA THR A 335 -19.86 17.08 -1.65
C THR A 335 -19.20 18.45 -1.63
N LEU A 336 -18.14 18.65 -0.86
CA LEU A 336 -17.40 19.92 -0.79
C LEU A 336 -16.87 20.32 -2.16
N LYS A 337 -16.27 19.38 -2.89
CA LYS A 337 -15.79 19.59 -4.27
C LYS A 337 -16.93 20.01 -5.21
N ALA A 338 -18.08 19.36 -5.13
CA ALA A 338 -19.25 19.71 -5.95
C ALA A 338 -19.80 21.11 -5.61
N ILE A 339 -19.80 21.50 -4.33
CA ILE A 339 -20.18 22.86 -3.91
C ILE A 339 -19.19 23.89 -4.48
N MET A 340 -17.90 23.67 -4.34
CA MET A 340 -16.87 24.58 -4.87
C MET A 340 -16.91 24.71 -6.39
N GLN A 341 -17.39 23.69 -7.10
CA GLN A 341 -17.61 23.69 -8.54
C GLN A 341 -18.99 24.24 -8.97
N ASN A 342 -19.77 24.78 -8.02
CA ASN A 342 -21.15 25.25 -8.24
C ASN A 342 -22.12 24.17 -8.80
N LYS A 343 -21.88 22.90 -8.46
CA LYS A 343 -22.71 21.76 -8.89
C LYS A 343 -23.76 21.39 -7.84
N GLN A 344 -23.57 21.81 -6.59
CA GLN A 344 -24.48 21.56 -5.47
C GLN A 344 -24.60 22.81 -4.59
N ALA A 345 -25.73 22.91 -3.86
CA ALA A 345 -25.95 23.98 -2.89
C ALA A 345 -25.11 23.74 -1.62
N ALA A 346 -24.65 24.82 -0.98
CA ALA A 346 -23.77 24.74 0.20
C ALA A 346 -24.37 23.94 1.36
N ASN A 347 -25.69 23.96 1.54
CA ASN A 347 -26.37 23.24 2.60
C ASN A 347 -26.36 21.71 2.46
N THR A 348 -25.99 21.16 1.30
CA THR A 348 -25.88 19.70 1.10
C THR A 348 -24.77 19.09 1.96
N ILE A 349 -23.81 19.89 2.43
CA ILE A 349 -22.74 19.44 3.34
C ILE A 349 -23.29 18.88 4.66
N PHE A 350 -24.39 19.44 5.18
CA PHE A 350 -25.02 18.96 6.40
C PHE A 350 -25.57 17.54 6.27
N ALA A 351 -26.10 17.20 5.09
CA ALA A 351 -26.58 15.84 4.82
C ALA A 351 -25.41 14.83 4.79
N ALA A 352 -24.27 15.23 4.23
CA ALA A 352 -23.06 14.39 4.24
C ALA A 352 -22.55 14.15 5.67
N GLN A 353 -22.46 15.22 6.49
CA GLN A 353 -22.03 15.13 7.89
C GLN A 353 -22.96 14.26 8.73
N SER A 354 -24.29 14.40 8.54
CA SER A 354 -25.27 13.65 9.33
C SER A 354 -25.16 12.12 9.16
N GLN A 355 -24.61 11.63 8.05
CA GLN A 355 -24.43 10.20 7.78
C GLN A 355 -23.36 9.55 8.68
N VAL A 356 -22.43 10.33 9.21
CA VAL A 356 -21.27 9.85 9.97
C VAL A 356 -21.20 10.43 11.39
N THR A 357 -22.24 11.10 11.87
CA THR A 357 -22.26 11.79 13.17
C THR A 357 -21.87 10.88 14.34
N ASP A 358 -22.29 9.61 14.32
CA ASP A 358 -21.98 8.62 15.37
C ASP A 358 -20.53 8.13 15.34
N ILE A 359 -19.83 8.34 14.24
CA ILE A 359 -18.42 7.93 14.02
C ILE A 359 -17.52 9.12 13.64
N GLU A 360 -17.99 10.34 13.77
CA GLU A 360 -17.29 11.55 13.32
C GLU A 360 -15.85 11.64 13.86
N ALA A 361 -15.63 11.20 15.11
CA ALA A 361 -14.30 11.16 15.72
C ALA A 361 -13.29 10.23 14.99
N HIS A 362 -13.78 9.36 14.13
CA HIS A 362 -12.98 8.40 13.34
C HIS A 362 -12.93 8.75 11.84
N ILE A 363 -13.43 9.90 11.44
CA ILE A 363 -13.50 10.30 10.04
C ILE A 363 -12.47 11.39 9.76
N LEU A 364 -11.55 11.11 8.83
CA LEU A 364 -10.55 12.08 8.39
C LEU A 364 -11.12 12.92 7.24
N HIS A 365 -11.42 14.19 7.53
CA HIS A 365 -11.76 15.15 6.49
C HIS A 365 -10.50 15.67 5.80
N PHE A 366 -10.59 15.90 4.50
CA PHE A 366 -9.50 16.46 3.71
C PHE A 366 -10.04 17.34 2.58
N LEU A 367 -9.23 18.30 2.15
CA LEU A 367 -9.56 19.20 1.05
C LEU A 367 -8.97 18.73 -0.28
N GLU A 368 -7.94 17.91 -0.22
CA GLU A 368 -7.22 17.38 -1.36
C GLU A 368 -6.71 15.96 -1.07
N ASN A 369 -6.60 15.15 -2.11
CA ASN A 369 -6.02 13.81 -2.05
C ASN A 369 -5.04 13.62 -3.22
N HIS A 370 -4.17 12.62 -3.12
CA HIS A 370 -3.18 12.31 -4.16
C HIS A 370 -3.78 11.61 -5.38
#